data_3038abdfe750d8ba40424dd9758dfb2e
#
_entry.id   3038abdfe750d8ba40424dd9758dfb2e
#
_cell.length_a   1.000
_cell.length_b   1.000
_cell.length_c   1.000
_cell.angle_alpha   90.00
_cell.angle_beta   90.00
_cell.angle_gamma   90.00
#
_symmetry.space_group_name_H-M   'P 1'
#
loop_
_entity.id
_entity.type
_entity.pdbx_description
1 polymer ?
#
loop_
_entity_poly.entity_id
_entity_poly.type
_entity_poly.pdbx_seq_one_letter_code
_entity_poly.pdbx_strand_id
1 'polypeptide(L)'
;MKNYTDDPQLRSVRDVISDPKNKLNKIKFAKGALYKDSIHIHPTNDNIDKKIYFAFIRASKLLISSAYQRYICISTIKKAKQFNYLLCQTLVIALRPDGSYVIIDGQHKAIMATLSGEDLDLPCQIFKHDVNSTLAQCIKIEAQLFEDLNTSRKNTSKLDKVRAGLSYGDDKAREFRDNFISVGIQAEGIGDDEGIEVNGWAKAEESITRWKIPNTKKAVNFLRPIYENQWHLEYVDGSMVGGLAATFSLVEACGSGDKAKGLRTYLKDYFSNVSRSKWTENTRGQSDVLIARKIVNKYNDLQEQKVIQGATIGEDNLKNNGLKDPTILS
;
A
#
# COMPACT_ATOMS: atom_id res chain seq x y z
N MET A 1 18.06 17.45 27.86
CA MET A 1 16.95 16.88 27.05
C MET A 1 17.51 16.51 25.70
N LYS A 2 17.35 15.27 25.24
CA LYS A 2 17.69 14.91 23.85
C LYS A 2 16.62 15.49 22.96
N ASN A 3 17.01 16.38 22.07
CA ASN A 3 16.10 17.03 21.13
C ASN A 3 15.79 16.02 20.00
N TYR A 4 14.62 15.43 19.95
CA TYR A 4 14.16 14.55 18.86
C TYR A 4 13.50 15.33 17.72
N THR A 5 13.58 16.68 17.75
CA THR A 5 13.03 17.55 16.70
C THR A 5 13.56 17.27 15.29
N ASP A 6 14.63 16.45 15.21
CA ASP A 6 15.24 16.04 13.93
C ASP A 6 14.74 14.67 13.42
N ASP A 7 13.63 14.15 13.93
CA ASP A 7 13.02 12.96 13.35
C ASP A 7 12.36 13.31 12.00
N PRO A 8 12.96 12.96 10.85
CA PRO A 8 12.45 13.34 9.53
C PRO A 8 11.13 12.67 9.19
N GLN A 9 10.73 11.66 9.98
CA GLN A 9 9.49 10.91 9.79
C GLN A 9 8.32 11.52 10.54
N LEU A 10 8.56 12.51 11.44
CA LEU A 10 7.50 13.22 12.13
C LEU A 10 6.98 14.38 11.30
N ARG A 11 5.66 14.48 11.21
CA ARG A 11 4.96 15.56 10.52
C ARG A 11 3.81 16.05 11.37
N SER A 12 3.56 17.34 11.40
CA SER A 12 2.34 17.87 12.01
C SER A 12 1.11 17.43 11.22
N VAL A 13 -0.04 17.38 11.88
CA VAL A 13 -1.32 17.10 11.19
C VAL A 13 -1.57 18.11 10.06
N ARG A 14 -1.16 19.39 10.26
CA ARG A 14 -1.27 20.45 9.24
C ARG A 14 -0.38 20.18 8.04
N ASP A 15 0.86 19.73 8.24
CA ASP A 15 1.79 19.41 7.14
C ASP A 15 1.27 18.24 6.32
N VAL A 16 0.70 17.23 6.98
CA VAL A 16 0.07 16.08 6.30
C VAL A 16 -1.13 16.54 5.47
N ILE A 17 -1.95 17.47 5.95
CA ILE A 17 -3.10 18.01 5.21
C ILE A 17 -2.64 18.83 4.01
N SER A 18 -1.60 19.64 4.16
CA SER A 18 -1.09 20.53 3.10
C SER A 18 -0.30 19.80 2.03
N ASP A 19 0.14 18.57 2.27
CA ASP A 19 0.90 17.79 1.32
C ASP A 19 0.06 17.50 0.05
N PRO A 20 0.50 17.96 -1.13
CA PRO A 20 -0.21 17.74 -2.39
C PRO A 20 -0.44 16.25 -2.71
N LYS A 21 0.47 15.36 -2.27
CA LYS A 21 0.35 13.90 -2.45
C LYS A 21 -0.89 13.34 -1.77
N ASN A 22 -1.28 13.89 -0.64
CA ASN A 22 -2.44 13.44 0.11
C ASN A 22 -3.77 13.93 -0.47
N LYS A 23 -3.77 14.89 -1.41
CA LYS A 23 -4.96 15.44 -2.07
C LYS A 23 -6.05 15.94 -1.10
N LEU A 24 -5.70 16.18 0.18
CA LEU A 24 -6.64 16.60 1.22
C LEU A 24 -7.08 18.06 1.04
N ASN A 25 -6.23 18.90 0.48
CA ASN A 25 -6.51 20.30 0.15
C ASN A 25 -7.68 20.50 -0.82
N LYS A 26 -8.06 19.46 -1.56
CA LYS A 26 -9.20 19.46 -2.48
C LYS A 26 -10.52 19.04 -1.82
N ILE A 27 -10.49 18.61 -0.55
CA ILE A 27 -11.68 18.17 0.17
C ILE A 27 -12.37 19.41 0.74
N LYS A 28 -13.63 19.63 0.33
CA LYS A 28 -14.51 20.57 1.00
C LYS A 28 -15.06 19.90 2.26
N PHE A 29 -14.53 20.30 3.41
CA PHE A 29 -14.98 19.82 4.70
C PHE A 29 -15.88 20.89 5.35
N ALA A 30 -16.96 20.48 6.00
CA ALA A 30 -17.82 21.43 6.68
C ALA A 30 -17.05 22.07 7.85
N LYS A 31 -17.15 23.40 7.98
CA LYS A 31 -16.55 24.11 9.12
C LYS A 31 -17.31 23.79 10.39
N GLY A 32 -16.56 23.79 11.51
CA GLY A 32 -17.09 23.50 12.83
C GLY A 32 -17.18 22.00 13.15
N ALA A 33 -17.35 21.71 14.42
CA ALA A 33 -17.51 20.35 14.94
C ALA A 33 -18.93 20.17 15.45
N LEU A 34 -19.58 19.08 15.06
CA LEU A 34 -20.87 18.70 15.63
C LEU A 34 -20.70 18.35 17.12
N TYR A 35 -21.59 18.87 17.94
CA TYR A 35 -21.64 18.55 19.37
C TYR A 35 -20.39 18.93 20.19
N LYS A 36 -19.64 19.94 19.75
CA LYS A 36 -18.43 20.43 20.45
C LYS A 36 -18.71 20.74 21.92
N ASP A 37 -19.80 21.43 22.18
CA ASP A 37 -20.17 21.89 23.52
C ASP A 37 -20.83 20.82 24.39
N SER A 38 -21.06 19.62 23.84
CA SER A 38 -21.73 18.52 24.54
C SER A 38 -20.78 17.62 25.33
N ILE A 39 -19.46 17.82 25.20
CA ILE A 39 -18.45 16.96 25.82
C ILE A 39 -17.80 17.71 26.99
N HIS A 40 -18.26 17.43 28.18
CA HIS A 40 -17.62 17.81 29.44
C HIS A 40 -16.80 16.63 29.96
N ILE A 41 -15.54 16.52 29.56
CA ILE A 41 -14.62 15.57 30.18
C ILE A 41 -13.72 16.37 31.12
N HIS A 42 -13.78 16.07 32.41
CA HIS A 42 -12.86 16.64 33.38
C HIS A 42 -11.47 16.02 33.19
N PRO A 43 -10.43 16.80 32.90
CA PRO A 43 -9.07 16.29 32.90
C PRO A 43 -8.72 15.87 34.32
N THR A 44 -8.49 14.59 34.53
CA THR A 44 -7.90 14.12 35.79
C THR A 44 -6.39 14.32 35.70
N ASN A 45 -5.90 15.38 36.29
CA ASN A 45 -4.47 15.69 36.39
C ASN A 45 -3.66 14.74 37.28
N ASP A 46 -4.31 13.78 37.93
CA ASP A 46 -3.74 12.98 39.02
C ASP A 46 -2.81 11.85 38.56
N ASN A 47 -2.47 11.77 37.25
CA ASN A 47 -1.78 10.62 36.71
C ASN A 47 -0.53 10.95 35.89
N ILE A 48 0.07 12.12 36.06
CA ILE A 48 1.28 12.53 35.30
C ILE A 48 2.46 11.57 35.55
N ASP A 49 2.51 10.91 36.69
CA ASP A 49 3.56 9.92 37.03
C ASP A 49 3.23 8.51 36.53
N LYS A 50 2.03 8.27 36.05
CA LYS A 50 1.67 6.95 35.52
C LYS A 50 2.14 6.81 34.07
N LYS A 51 2.49 5.59 33.70
CA LYS A 51 2.90 5.23 32.34
C LYS A 51 1.77 5.44 31.31
N ILE A 52 0.51 5.37 31.74
CA ILE A 52 -0.69 5.59 30.92
C ILE A 52 -1.63 6.54 31.65
N TYR A 53 -2.08 7.59 31.00
CA TYR A 53 -3.06 8.53 31.53
C TYR A 53 -3.95 9.13 30.42
N PHE A 54 -5.01 9.84 30.80
CA PHE A 54 -5.93 10.49 29.86
C PHE A 54 -5.78 12.01 29.96
N ALA A 55 -5.77 12.67 28.81
CA ALA A 55 -5.77 14.13 28.74
C ALA A 55 -6.42 14.61 27.44
N PHE A 56 -6.75 15.90 27.39
CA PHE A 56 -7.13 16.59 26.17
C PHE A 56 -5.89 17.23 25.54
N ILE A 57 -5.65 16.94 24.25
CA ILE A 57 -4.54 17.51 23.52
C ILE A 57 -5.08 18.23 22.30
N ARG A 58 -4.63 19.47 22.07
CA ARG A 58 -4.97 20.23 20.88
C ARG A 58 -4.52 19.51 19.62
N ALA A 59 -5.39 19.46 18.63
CA ALA A 59 -5.09 18.79 17.35
C ALA A 59 -3.80 19.34 16.69
N SER A 60 -3.51 20.65 16.84
CA SER A 60 -2.30 21.29 16.33
C SER A 60 -1.00 20.81 17.00
N LYS A 61 -1.06 20.21 18.19
CA LYS A 61 0.10 19.67 18.91
C LYS A 61 0.38 18.21 18.57
N LEU A 62 -0.52 17.55 17.85
CA LEU A 62 -0.40 16.14 17.52
C LEU A 62 0.48 15.95 16.29
N LEU A 63 1.36 14.96 16.35
CA LEU A 63 2.28 14.59 15.30
C LEU A 63 1.94 13.22 14.74
N ILE A 64 2.19 13.03 13.46
CA ILE A 64 1.98 11.76 12.74
C ILE A 64 3.34 11.25 12.30
N SER A 65 3.67 10.00 12.66
CA SER A 65 4.89 9.34 12.22
C SER A 65 4.64 8.55 10.94
N SER A 66 5.36 8.87 9.88
CA SER A 66 5.31 8.09 8.63
C SER A 66 6.02 6.73 8.74
N ALA A 67 6.77 6.50 9.84
CA ALA A 67 7.47 5.25 10.07
C ALA A 67 6.53 4.03 10.13
N TYR A 68 5.35 4.20 10.73
CA TYR A 68 4.41 3.10 10.94
C TYR A 68 2.95 3.45 10.61
N GLN A 69 2.60 4.75 10.51
CA GLN A 69 1.24 5.15 10.18
C GLN A 69 0.90 4.83 8.72
N ARG A 70 -0.33 4.41 8.50
CA ARG A 70 -0.84 4.11 7.16
C ARG A 70 -1.10 5.36 6.35
N TYR A 71 -1.18 5.19 5.03
CA TYR A 71 -1.62 6.25 4.14
C TYR A 71 -3.04 6.73 4.50
N ILE A 72 -3.28 8.01 4.24
CA ILE A 72 -4.55 8.66 4.56
C ILE A 72 -5.64 8.16 3.62
N CYS A 73 -6.67 7.55 4.18
CA CYS A 73 -7.84 7.13 3.43
C CYS A 73 -8.76 8.33 3.14
N ILE A 74 -8.57 8.97 2.00
CA ILE A 74 -9.34 10.13 1.56
C ILE A 74 -10.85 9.84 1.50
N SER A 75 -11.24 8.62 1.09
CA SER A 75 -12.64 8.21 1.03
C SER A 75 -13.30 8.21 2.41
N THR A 76 -12.58 7.82 3.46
CA THR A 76 -13.07 7.88 4.84
C THR A 76 -13.32 9.32 5.28
N ILE A 77 -12.38 10.23 4.99
CA ILE A 77 -12.51 11.65 5.34
C ILE A 77 -13.66 12.29 4.54
N LYS A 78 -13.77 12.01 3.25
CA LYS A 78 -14.88 12.52 2.41
C LYS A 78 -16.25 12.05 2.88
N LYS A 79 -16.38 10.82 3.36
CA LYS A 79 -17.64 10.27 3.87
C LYS A 79 -18.09 10.94 5.17
N ALA A 80 -17.15 11.34 6.01
CA ALA A 80 -17.45 11.97 7.28
C ALA A 80 -18.08 13.37 7.16
N LYS A 81 -17.80 14.10 6.07
CA LYS A 81 -18.29 15.46 5.75
C LYS A 81 -18.01 16.52 6.82
N GLN A 82 -18.06 16.16 8.09
CA GLN A 82 -17.86 17.03 9.25
C GLN A 82 -17.34 16.21 10.43
N PHE A 83 -16.50 16.82 11.28
CA PHE A 83 -16.05 16.21 12.52
C PHE A 83 -17.19 16.17 13.54
N ASN A 84 -17.40 15.01 14.14
CA ASN A 84 -18.41 14.80 15.16
C ASN A 84 -17.75 14.31 16.46
N TYR A 85 -17.83 15.11 17.51
CA TYR A 85 -17.26 14.79 18.81
C TYR A 85 -17.86 13.52 19.44
N LEU A 86 -19.15 13.26 19.29
CA LEU A 86 -19.81 12.07 19.83
C LEU A 86 -19.24 10.78 19.22
N LEU A 87 -18.73 10.87 17.99
CA LEU A 87 -18.06 9.77 17.29
C LEU A 87 -16.54 9.77 17.46
N CYS A 88 -16.00 10.79 18.13
CA CYS A 88 -14.58 10.89 18.43
C CYS A 88 -14.22 9.99 19.61
N GLN A 89 -13.99 8.72 19.32
CA GLN A 89 -13.36 7.84 20.31
C GLN A 89 -12.00 8.41 20.71
N THR A 90 -11.53 8.08 21.90
CA THR A 90 -10.21 8.46 22.42
C THR A 90 -9.11 8.08 21.44
N LEU A 91 -8.22 9.03 21.14
CA LEU A 91 -7.01 8.78 20.39
C LEU A 91 -5.97 8.09 21.27
N VAL A 92 -5.11 7.26 20.71
CA VAL A 92 -3.97 6.70 21.44
C VAL A 92 -2.70 7.43 21.00
N ILE A 93 -1.99 8.02 21.95
CA ILE A 93 -0.89 8.95 21.75
C ILE A 93 0.33 8.46 22.52
N ALA A 94 1.51 8.54 21.95
CA ALA A 94 2.77 8.44 22.67
C ALA A 94 3.25 9.83 23.10
N LEU A 95 3.67 9.95 24.34
CA LEU A 95 4.47 11.09 24.81
C LEU A 95 5.94 10.66 24.82
N ARG A 96 6.72 11.22 23.93
CA ARG A 96 8.16 10.96 23.81
C ARG A 96 8.96 11.78 24.85
N PRO A 97 10.21 11.41 25.15
CA PRO A 97 11.06 12.11 26.11
C PRO A 97 11.32 13.59 25.80
N ASP A 98 11.21 13.97 24.53
CA ASP A 98 11.35 15.36 24.08
C ASP A 98 10.09 16.22 24.26
N GLY A 99 9.00 15.62 24.76
CA GLY A 99 7.70 16.26 24.92
C GLY A 99 6.78 16.15 23.71
N SER A 100 7.17 15.46 22.64
CA SER A 100 6.36 15.28 21.42
C SER A 100 5.17 14.34 21.69
N TYR A 101 3.98 14.74 21.22
CA TYR A 101 2.76 13.93 21.23
C TYR A 101 2.57 13.25 19.88
N VAL A 102 2.88 11.98 19.78
CA VAL A 102 2.85 11.22 18.51
C VAL A 102 1.62 10.31 18.48
N ILE A 103 0.82 10.41 17.42
CA ILE A 103 -0.38 9.59 17.27
C ILE A 103 0.02 8.14 16.99
N ILE A 104 -0.47 7.21 17.83
CA ILE A 104 -0.41 5.76 17.58
C ILE A 104 -1.68 5.31 16.86
N ASP A 105 -2.86 5.72 17.36
CA ASP A 105 -4.14 5.46 16.70
C ASP A 105 -5.02 6.71 16.67
N GLY A 106 -5.78 6.89 15.60
CA GLY A 106 -6.72 8.00 15.47
C GLY A 106 -6.29 9.11 14.51
N GLN A 107 -5.29 8.90 13.64
CA GLN A 107 -4.81 9.93 12.69
C GLN A 107 -5.94 10.56 11.85
N HIS A 108 -6.89 9.76 11.34
CA HIS A 108 -8.00 10.28 10.54
C HIS A 108 -8.90 11.20 11.36
N LYS A 109 -9.09 10.92 12.65
CA LYS A 109 -9.88 11.76 13.55
C LYS A 109 -9.20 13.10 13.80
N ALA A 110 -7.88 13.09 14.06
CA ALA A 110 -7.10 14.31 14.21
C ALA A 110 -7.12 15.16 12.92
N ILE A 111 -7.01 14.53 11.76
CA ILE A 111 -7.11 15.21 10.46
C ILE A 111 -8.50 15.83 10.27
N MET A 112 -9.57 15.08 10.54
CA MET A 112 -10.95 15.59 10.41
C MET A 112 -11.22 16.74 11.38
N ALA A 113 -10.73 16.65 12.60
CA ALA A 113 -10.81 17.73 13.57
C ALA A 113 -10.12 19.01 13.09
N THR A 114 -8.90 18.87 12.54
CA THR A 114 -8.17 20.02 11.97
C THR A 114 -8.84 20.59 10.73
N LEU A 115 -9.41 19.75 9.87
CA LEU A 115 -10.15 20.18 8.68
C LEU A 115 -11.47 20.89 9.01
N SER A 116 -12.01 20.70 10.22
CA SER A 116 -13.19 21.45 10.68
C SER A 116 -12.92 22.96 10.83
N GLY A 117 -11.66 23.37 10.78
CA GLY A 117 -11.23 24.76 10.86
C GLY A 117 -11.05 25.28 12.28
N GLU A 118 -11.23 24.44 13.28
CA GLU A 118 -11.01 24.76 14.68
C GLU A 118 -9.84 23.95 15.23
N ASP A 119 -9.06 24.56 16.13
CA ASP A 119 -8.00 23.86 16.85
C ASP A 119 -8.60 23.19 18.11
N LEU A 120 -9.21 22.03 17.88
CA LEU A 120 -9.99 21.33 18.88
C LEU A 120 -9.09 20.56 19.87
N ASP A 121 -9.50 20.53 21.11
CA ASP A 121 -8.94 19.65 22.13
C ASP A 121 -9.54 18.25 21.97
N LEU A 122 -8.70 17.26 21.66
CA LEU A 122 -9.12 15.89 21.40
C LEU A 122 -8.89 15.00 22.63
N PRO A 123 -9.80 14.08 22.96
CA PRO A 123 -9.61 13.14 24.05
C PRO A 123 -8.51 12.14 23.67
N CYS A 124 -7.48 12.03 24.50
CA CYS A 124 -6.33 11.20 24.27
C CYS A 124 -6.02 10.29 25.45
N GLN A 125 -5.78 9.02 25.16
CA GLN A 125 -5.08 8.11 26.05
C GLN A 125 -3.58 8.22 25.73
N ILE A 126 -2.79 8.63 26.71
CA ILE A 126 -1.38 8.93 26.52
C ILE A 126 -0.53 7.82 27.13
N PHE A 127 0.32 7.20 26.30
CA PHE A 127 1.38 6.31 26.74
C PHE A 127 2.68 7.12 26.84
N LYS A 128 3.26 7.17 28.02
CA LYS A 128 4.52 7.89 28.25
C LYS A 128 5.71 6.97 28.11
N HIS A 129 6.62 7.30 27.20
CA HIS A 129 7.90 6.62 27.11
C HIS A 129 8.79 6.91 28.32
N ASP A 130 9.73 5.99 28.60
CA ASP A 130 10.77 6.24 29.59
C ASP A 130 11.63 7.42 29.12
N VAL A 131 12.03 8.27 30.06
CA VAL A 131 12.84 9.49 29.79
C VAL A 131 14.20 9.17 29.16
N ASN A 132 14.69 7.96 29.33
CA ASN A 132 15.96 7.49 28.76
C ASN A 132 15.80 6.76 27.42
N SER A 133 14.58 6.57 26.94
CA SER A 133 14.35 5.90 25.67
C SER A 133 15.02 6.64 24.52
N THR A 134 15.65 5.91 23.63
CA THR A 134 16.17 6.45 22.37
C THR A 134 15.01 6.62 21.37
N LEU A 135 15.21 7.44 20.32
CA LEU A 135 14.22 7.59 19.25
C LEU A 135 13.87 6.23 18.62
N ALA A 136 14.84 5.40 18.32
CA ALA A 136 14.62 4.08 17.73
C ALA A 136 13.78 3.18 18.65
N GLN A 137 13.99 3.23 19.96
CA GLN A 137 13.18 2.50 20.93
C GLN A 137 11.74 3.02 20.98
N CYS A 138 11.56 4.34 20.93
CA CYS A 138 10.21 4.95 20.87
C CYS A 138 9.47 4.49 19.64
N ILE A 139 10.06 4.61 18.45
CA ILE A 139 9.45 4.20 17.18
C ILE A 139 9.08 2.71 17.20
N LYS A 140 9.99 1.87 17.70
CA LYS A 140 9.75 0.41 17.80
C LYS A 140 8.52 0.10 18.65
N ILE A 141 8.40 0.70 19.83
CA ILE A 141 7.27 0.48 20.75
C ILE A 141 5.98 1.03 20.15
N GLU A 142 6.03 2.24 19.57
CA GLU A 142 4.87 2.88 18.93
C GLU A 142 4.35 2.04 17.76
N ALA A 143 5.24 1.53 16.91
CA ALA A 143 4.89 0.67 15.78
C ALA A 143 4.26 -0.65 16.23
N GLN A 144 4.79 -1.25 17.31
CA GLN A 144 4.22 -2.47 17.88
C GLN A 144 2.82 -2.20 18.43
N LEU A 145 2.64 -1.13 19.22
CA LEU A 145 1.32 -0.73 19.73
C LEU A 145 0.32 -0.42 18.61
N PHE A 146 0.78 0.24 17.54
CA PHE A 146 -0.06 0.49 16.34
C PHE A 146 -0.55 -0.82 15.73
N GLU A 147 0.33 -1.81 15.58
CA GLU A 147 -0.04 -3.12 15.03
C GLU A 147 -1.02 -3.84 15.96
N ASP A 148 -0.74 -3.91 17.26
CA ASP A 148 -1.57 -4.59 18.25
C ASP A 148 -2.98 -3.99 18.31
N LEU A 149 -3.10 -2.66 18.35
CA LEU A 149 -4.38 -1.95 18.33
C LEU A 149 -5.20 -2.19 17.06
N ASN A 150 -4.52 -2.38 15.93
CA ASN A 150 -5.16 -2.58 14.64
C ASN A 150 -5.41 -4.07 14.33
N THR A 151 -4.67 -5.00 14.93
CA THR A 151 -4.85 -6.44 14.69
C THR A 151 -6.20 -6.95 15.19
N SER A 152 -6.73 -6.36 16.25
CA SER A 152 -8.07 -6.66 16.78
C SER A 152 -9.20 -6.09 15.91
N ARG A 153 -8.89 -5.15 15.02
CA ARG A 153 -9.87 -4.55 14.09
C ARG A 153 -9.81 -5.31 12.77
N LYS A 154 -10.93 -5.87 12.31
CA LYS A 154 -11.05 -6.70 11.08
C LYS A 154 -10.51 -6.08 9.77
N ASN A 155 -10.03 -4.84 9.77
CA ASN A 155 -9.75 -4.04 8.56
C ASN A 155 -8.32 -3.50 8.43
N THR A 156 -7.33 -4.00 9.20
CA THR A 156 -5.93 -3.59 8.95
C THR A 156 -5.41 -4.28 7.69
N SER A 157 -4.99 -3.51 6.71
CA SER A 157 -4.43 -4.09 5.49
C SER A 157 -3.09 -4.79 5.79
N LYS A 158 -2.74 -5.78 4.94
CA LYS A 158 -1.42 -6.43 5.08
C LYS A 158 -0.27 -5.44 4.91
N LEU A 159 -0.42 -4.43 4.03
CA LEU A 159 0.59 -3.37 3.84
C LEU A 159 0.78 -2.52 5.10
N ASP A 160 -0.30 -2.20 5.82
CA ASP A 160 -0.17 -1.47 7.10
C ASP A 160 0.63 -2.28 8.12
N LYS A 161 0.41 -3.61 8.16
CA LYS A 161 1.19 -4.52 9.02
C LYS A 161 2.64 -4.62 8.60
N VAL A 162 2.91 -4.71 7.29
CA VAL A 162 4.28 -4.70 6.76
C VAL A 162 4.99 -3.40 7.13
N ARG A 163 4.33 -2.24 6.96
CA ARG A 163 4.90 -0.93 7.31
C ARG A 163 5.26 -0.84 8.80
N ALA A 164 4.34 -1.24 9.67
CA ALA A 164 4.61 -1.32 11.10
C ALA A 164 5.75 -2.32 11.38
N GLY A 165 5.69 -3.52 10.81
CA GLY A 165 6.71 -4.55 10.94
C GLY A 165 8.11 -4.08 10.56
N LEU A 166 8.25 -3.34 9.47
CA LEU A 166 9.53 -2.73 9.07
C LEU A 166 10.09 -1.80 10.15
N SER A 167 9.23 -1.04 10.82
CA SER A 167 9.64 -0.07 11.84
C SER A 167 10.13 -0.74 13.15
N TYR A 168 9.60 -1.89 13.49
CA TYR A 168 10.09 -2.63 14.66
C TYR A 168 11.04 -3.79 14.32
N GLY A 169 11.31 -4.02 13.03
CA GLY A 169 12.33 -4.96 12.57
C GLY A 169 11.83 -6.39 12.39
N ASP A 170 10.58 -6.59 11.98
CA ASP A 170 10.03 -7.91 11.62
C ASP A 170 10.71 -8.45 10.35
N ASP A 171 11.23 -9.68 10.44
CA ASP A 171 11.91 -10.35 9.32
C ASP A 171 10.97 -10.62 8.13
N LYS A 172 9.71 -10.97 8.38
CA LYS A 172 8.72 -11.19 7.32
C LYS A 172 8.37 -9.89 6.58
N ALA A 173 8.30 -8.78 7.30
CA ALA A 173 8.08 -7.48 6.70
C ALA A 173 9.27 -7.05 5.83
N ARG A 174 10.51 -7.34 6.30
CA ARG A 174 11.73 -7.12 5.50
C ARG A 174 11.75 -7.98 4.25
N GLU A 175 11.47 -9.28 4.38
CA GLU A 175 11.38 -10.21 3.24
C GLU A 175 10.36 -9.73 2.19
N PHE A 176 9.19 -9.28 2.64
CA PHE A 176 8.17 -8.72 1.75
C PHE A 176 8.70 -7.52 0.96
N ARG A 177 9.28 -6.54 1.65
CA ARG A 177 9.87 -5.34 1.02
C ARG A 177 10.98 -5.71 0.05
N ASP A 178 11.90 -6.57 0.47
CA ASP A 178 13.08 -6.95 -0.31
C ASP A 178 12.69 -7.73 -1.57
N ASN A 179 11.63 -8.53 -1.50
CA ASN A 179 11.03 -9.17 -2.66
C ASN A 179 10.49 -8.14 -3.67
N PHE A 180 9.83 -7.06 -3.20
CA PHE A 180 9.34 -5.99 -4.06
C PHE A 180 10.49 -5.21 -4.70
N ILE A 181 11.52 -4.85 -3.92
CA ILE A 181 12.76 -4.22 -4.42
C ILE A 181 13.39 -5.10 -5.51
N SER A 182 13.51 -6.39 -5.29
CA SER A 182 14.19 -7.32 -6.21
C SER A 182 13.56 -7.38 -7.59
N VAL A 183 12.27 -7.10 -7.70
CA VAL A 183 11.52 -7.10 -8.97
C VAL A 183 11.26 -5.69 -9.52
N GLY A 184 11.59 -4.63 -8.80
CA GLY A 184 11.45 -3.23 -9.23
C GLY A 184 10.02 -2.70 -9.15
N ILE A 185 9.28 -3.07 -8.10
CA ILE A 185 7.93 -2.56 -7.82
C ILE A 185 7.84 -1.93 -6.44
N GLN A 186 6.86 -1.06 -6.28
CA GLN A 186 6.43 -0.55 -4.99
C GLN A 186 4.91 -0.64 -4.82
N ALA A 187 4.47 -0.65 -3.58
CA ALA A 187 3.07 -0.58 -3.21
C ALA A 187 2.90 0.37 -2.02
N GLU A 188 2.31 1.51 -2.25
CA GLU A 188 2.11 2.54 -1.24
C GLU A 188 3.40 2.91 -0.47
N GLY A 189 4.52 3.04 -1.18
CA GLY A 189 5.83 3.40 -0.62
C GLY A 189 6.58 2.24 0.04
N ILE A 190 6.13 0.98 -0.13
CA ILE A 190 6.88 -0.21 0.29
C ILE A 190 7.46 -0.88 -0.96
N GLY A 191 8.76 -1.06 -0.99
CA GLY A 191 9.45 -1.68 -2.12
C GLY A 191 10.57 -0.80 -2.67
N ASP A 192 10.70 -0.78 -3.99
CA ASP A 192 11.69 0.00 -4.72
C ASP A 192 11.19 1.44 -4.93
N ASP A 193 11.90 2.44 -4.41
CA ASP A 193 11.50 3.85 -4.51
C ASP A 193 11.44 4.35 -5.97
N GLU A 194 12.22 3.74 -6.87
CA GLU A 194 12.17 3.96 -8.33
C GLU A 194 11.32 2.92 -9.05
N GLY A 195 10.67 2.03 -8.30
CA GLY A 195 9.82 0.97 -8.82
C GLY A 195 8.52 1.47 -9.41
N ILE A 196 7.90 0.65 -10.27
CA ILE A 196 6.55 0.95 -10.73
C ILE A 196 5.53 0.77 -9.60
N GLU A 197 4.61 1.72 -9.44
CA GLU A 197 3.54 1.64 -8.45
C GLU A 197 2.52 0.56 -8.85
N VAL A 198 2.27 -0.39 -7.95
CA VAL A 198 1.37 -1.52 -8.20
C VAL A 198 0.11 -1.41 -7.34
N ASN A 199 -1.05 -1.39 -8.00
CA ASN A 199 -2.33 -1.62 -7.35
C ASN A 199 -2.64 -3.13 -7.36
N GLY A 200 -3.25 -3.62 -6.27
CA GLY A 200 -3.46 -5.07 -6.12
C GLY A 200 -2.17 -5.81 -5.78
N TRP A 201 -1.35 -5.22 -4.92
CA TRP A 201 -0.06 -5.71 -4.45
C TRP A 201 -0.08 -7.18 -3.97
N ALA A 202 -1.21 -7.67 -3.46
CA ALA A 202 -1.35 -9.07 -3.05
C ALA A 202 -1.17 -10.04 -4.24
N LYS A 203 -1.64 -9.64 -5.43
CA LYS A 203 -1.43 -10.39 -6.66
C LYS A 203 0.01 -10.32 -7.15
N ALA A 204 0.67 -9.17 -6.98
CA ALA A 204 2.09 -9.04 -7.29
C ALA A 204 2.94 -9.91 -6.36
N GLU A 205 2.63 -9.96 -5.06
CA GLU A 205 3.28 -10.87 -4.09
C GLU A 205 3.06 -12.34 -4.44
N GLU A 206 1.81 -12.72 -4.77
CA GLU A 206 1.47 -14.07 -5.23
C GLU A 206 2.29 -14.44 -6.48
N SER A 207 2.48 -13.48 -7.40
CA SER A 207 3.30 -13.64 -8.59
C SER A 207 4.77 -13.96 -8.25
N ILE A 208 5.36 -13.22 -7.32
CA ILE A 208 6.74 -13.46 -6.87
C ILE A 208 6.89 -14.86 -6.30
N THR A 209 5.94 -15.28 -5.47
CA THR A 209 5.95 -16.61 -4.85
C THR A 209 5.79 -17.72 -5.89
N ARG A 210 4.83 -17.59 -6.80
CA ARG A 210 4.42 -18.61 -7.76
C ARG A 210 5.35 -18.70 -8.96
N TRP A 211 5.63 -17.56 -9.60
CA TRP A 211 6.38 -17.50 -10.85
C TRP A 211 7.86 -17.16 -10.66
N LYS A 212 8.26 -16.94 -9.40
CA LYS A 212 9.62 -16.61 -8.95
C LYS A 212 10.07 -15.21 -9.39
N ILE A 213 11.04 -14.69 -8.66
CA ILE A 213 11.63 -13.37 -8.89
C ILE A 213 12.05 -13.13 -10.35
N PRO A 214 12.77 -14.06 -11.04
CA PRO A 214 13.24 -13.79 -12.41
C PRO A 214 12.11 -13.50 -13.39
N ASN A 215 11.03 -14.27 -13.36
CA ASN A 215 9.89 -14.10 -14.28
C ASN A 215 9.03 -12.89 -13.91
N THR A 216 8.83 -12.63 -12.63
CA THR A 216 8.15 -11.42 -12.16
C THR A 216 8.94 -10.17 -12.55
N LYS A 217 10.28 -10.19 -12.40
CA LYS A 217 11.15 -9.08 -12.84
C LYS A 217 11.08 -8.84 -14.35
N LYS A 218 11.01 -9.90 -15.16
CA LYS A 218 10.80 -9.76 -16.61
C LYS A 218 9.47 -9.10 -16.93
N ALA A 219 8.40 -9.47 -16.22
CA ALA A 219 7.08 -8.86 -16.37
C ALA A 219 7.12 -7.37 -16.03
N VAL A 220 7.75 -7.00 -14.93
CA VAL A 220 7.91 -5.60 -14.50
C VAL A 220 8.73 -4.80 -15.49
N ASN A 221 9.89 -5.31 -15.93
CA ASN A 221 10.73 -4.65 -16.91
C ASN A 221 10.04 -4.48 -18.27
N PHE A 222 9.17 -5.41 -18.63
CA PHE A 222 8.34 -5.28 -19.82
C PHE A 222 7.27 -4.19 -19.68
N LEU A 223 6.65 -4.09 -18.52
CA LEU A 223 5.61 -3.10 -18.25
C LEU A 223 6.16 -1.68 -18.04
N ARG A 224 7.39 -1.54 -17.54
CA ARG A 224 7.99 -0.25 -17.19
C ARG A 224 7.93 0.77 -18.32
N PRO A 225 8.45 0.52 -19.54
CA PRO A 225 8.40 1.49 -20.62
C PRO A 225 6.96 1.78 -21.09
N ILE A 226 6.05 0.81 -21.00
CA ILE A 226 4.64 1.01 -21.34
C ILE A 226 3.98 1.94 -20.31
N TYR A 227 4.25 1.71 -19.03
CA TYR A 227 3.78 2.50 -17.92
C TYR A 227 4.27 3.95 -17.99
N GLU A 228 5.56 4.15 -18.21
CA GLU A 228 6.18 5.48 -18.28
C GLU A 228 5.72 6.30 -19.50
N ASN A 229 5.55 5.67 -20.65
CA ASN A 229 5.29 6.37 -21.91
C ASN A 229 3.83 6.44 -22.32
N GLN A 230 3.01 5.47 -21.95
CA GLN A 230 1.63 5.35 -22.48
C GLN A 230 0.55 5.49 -21.42
N TRP A 231 0.82 5.08 -20.16
CA TRP A 231 -0.21 4.98 -19.14
C TRP A 231 -0.19 6.10 -18.11
N HIS A 232 0.68 7.09 -18.29
CA HIS A 232 0.76 8.29 -17.47
C HIS A 232 0.47 8.08 -15.98
N LEU A 233 1.23 7.16 -15.35
CA LEU A 233 1.53 7.21 -13.92
C LEU A 233 0.39 6.93 -12.92
N GLU A 234 -0.68 6.22 -13.27
CA GLU A 234 -1.61 5.95 -12.18
C GLU A 234 -1.18 4.75 -11.35
N TYR A 235 -0.98 3.60 -11.90
CA TYR A 235 -0.41 2.39 -11.33
C TYR A 235 -0.65 1.18 -12.25
N VAL A 236 0.15 0.14 -12.06
CA VAL A 236 -0.01 -1.14 -12.76
C VAL A 236 -0.86 -2.09 -11.90
N ASP A 237 -1.75 -2.86 -12.51
CA ASP A 237 -2.51 -3.88 -11.80
C ASP A 237 -1.61 -5.09 -11.49
N GLY A 238 -1.60 -5.55 -10.23
CA GLY A 238 -0.84 -6.72 -9.80
C GLY A 238 -1.22 -8.01 -10.52
N SER A 239 -2.48 -8.14 -10.96
CA SER A 239 -2.92 -9.26 -11.80
C SER A 239 -2.23 -9.28 -13.17
N MET A 240 -1.95 -8.10 -13.72
CA MET A 240 -1.20 -7.95 -14.98
C MET A 240 0.26 -8.40 -14.81
N VAL A 241 0.89 -7.99 -13.71
CA VAL A 241 2.24 -8.49 -13.36
C VAL A 241 2.25 -10.00 -13.27
N GLY A 242 1.25 -10.60 -12.58
CA GLY A 242 1.12 -12.04 -12.44
C GLY A 242 0.92 -12.76 -13.76
N GLY A 243 0.02 -12.27 -14.60
CA GLY A 243 -0.27 -12.86 -15.90
C GLY A 243 0.92 -12.82 -16.86
N LEU A 244 1.65 -11.71 -16.87
CA LEU A 244 2.89 -11.61 -17.66
C LEU A 244 4.01 -12.48 -17.09
N ALA A 245 4.19 -12.55 -15.76
CA ALA A 245 5.17 -13.43 -15.15
C ALA A 245 4.91 -14.89 -15.48
N ALA A 246 3.64 -15.32 -15.47
CA ALA A 246 3.22 -16.64 -15.94
C ALA A 246 3.54 -16.88 -17.40
N THR A 247 3.31 -15.87 -18.24
CA THR A 247 3.65 -15.93 -19.68
C THR A 247 5.16 -16.03 -19.91
N PHE A 248 5.97 -15.26 -19.18
CA PHE A 248 7.43 -15.37 -19.25
C PHE A 248 7.95 -16.71 -18.73
N SER A 249 7.33 -17.27 -17.71
CA SER A 249 7.64 -18.64 -17.26
C SER A 249 7.41 -19.67 -18.37
N LEU A 250 6.29 -19.54 -19.10
CA LEU A 250 6.00 -20.40 -20.26
C LEU A 250 7.02 -20.20 -21.38
N VAL A 251 7.39 -18.95 -21.68
CA VAL A 251 8.43 -18.66 -22.69
C VAL A 251 9.75 -19.36 -22.34
N GLU A 252 10.14 -19.35 -21.08
CA GLU A 252 11.35 -20.05 -20.62
C GLU A 252 11.25 -21.56 -20.80
N ALA A 253 10.10 -22.13 -20.40
CA ALA A 253 9.86 -23.54 -20.52
C ALA A 253 9.81 -24.04 -21.99
N CYS A 254 9.40 -23.18 -22.94
CA CYS A 254 9.49 -23.46 -24.37
C CYS A 254 10.92 -23.37 -24.92
N GLY A 255 11.86 -22.87 -24.15
CA GLY A 255 13.28 -22.80 -24.51
C GLY A 255 13.59 -21.77 -25.60
N SER A 256 14.48 -22.14 -26.55
CA SER A 256 14.92 -21.28 -27.68
C SER A 256 14.19 -21.56 -28.99
N GLY A 257 13.23 -22.47 -29.00
CA GLY A 257 12.49 -22.88 -30.20
C GLY A 257 11.55 -21.81 -30.75
N ASP A 258 10.93 -22.09 -31.89
CA ASP A 258 10.05 -21.15 -32.61
C ASP A 258 8.85 -20.67 -31.78
N LYS A 259 8.33 -21.52 -30.88
CA LYS A 259 7.25 -21.14 -29.93
C LYS A 259 7.67 -20.00 -29.03
N ALA A 260 8.82 -20.13 -28.40
CA ALA A 260 9.34 -19.11 -27.49
C ALA A 260 9.70 -17.81 -28.24
N LYS A 261 10.31 -17.94 -29.41
CA LYS A 261 10.68 -16.81 -30.27
C LYS A 261 9.43 -16.05 -30.72
N GLY A 262 8.43 -16.77 -31.24
CA GLY A 262 7.17 -16.19 -31.70
C GLY A 262 6.42 -15.45 -30.58
N LEU A 263 6.30 -16.06 -29.39
CA LEU A 263 5.63 -15.44 -28.25
C LEU A 263 6.38 -14.20 -27.73
N ARG A 264 7.72 -14.20 -27.72
CA ARG A 264 8.53 -13.01 -27.39
C ARG A 264 8.29 -11.87 -28.39
N THR A 265 8.26 -12.17 -29.70
CA THR A 265 7.96 -11.21 -30.75
C THR A 265 6.55 -10.63 -30.57
N TYR A 266 5.57 -11.49 -30.29
CA TYR A 266 4.20 -11.06 -30.02
C TYR A 266 4.14 -10.09 -28.84
N LEU A 267 4.75 -10.46 -27.72
CA LEU A 267 4.78 -9.58 -26.54
C LEU A 267 5.40 -8.23 -26.88
N LYS A 268 6.51 -8.19 -27.59
CA LYS A 268 7.22 -6.97 -27.93
C LYS A 268 6.47 -6.08 -28.93
N ASP A 269 5.98 -6.65 -30.01
CA ASP A 269 5.55 -5.87 -31.17
C ASP A 269 4.05 -5.62 -31.21
N TYR A 270 3.25 -6.50 -30.62
CA TYR A 270 1.79 -6.40 -30.62
C TYR A 270 1.22 -6.08 -29.26
N PHE A 271 1.66 -6.78 -28.23
CA PHE A 271 1.10 -6.66 -26.90
C PHE A 271 1.41 -5.30 -26.25
N SER A 272 2.62 -4.77 -26.43
CA SER A 272 3.03 -3.47 -25.89
C SER A 272 2.19 -2.30 -26.44
N ASN A 273 1.50 -2.49 -27.56
CA ASN A 273 0.66 -1.48 -28.20
C ASN A 273 -0.82 -1.54 -27.76
N VAL A 274 -1.19 -2.48 -26.89
CA VAL A 274 -2.56 -2.57 -26.38
C VAL A 274 -2.82 -1.48 -25.35
N SER A 275 -3.92 -0.71 -25.54
CA SER A 275 -4.29 0.33 -24.58
C SER A 275 -4.60 -0.23 -23.19
N ARG A 276 -4.34 0.55 -22.15
CA ARG A 276 -4.63 0.18 -20.76
C ARG A 276 -6.10 -0.21 -20.53
N SER A 277 -7.03 0.50 -21.15
CA SER A 277 -8.48 0.18 -21.02
C SER A 277 -8.78 -1.24 -21.50
N LYS A 278 -8.27 -1.63 -22.66
CA LYS A 278 -8.41 -3.01 -23.16
C LYS A 278 -7.78 -4.06 -22.24
N TRP A 279 -6.69 -3.68 -21.57
CA TRP A 279 -6.03 -4.54 -20.59
C TRP A 279 -6.87 -4.73 -19.33
N THR A 280 -7.33 -3.64 -18.73
CA THR A 280 -8.12 -3.66 -17.48
C THR A 280 -9.47 -4.34 -17.68
N GLU A 281 -10.11 -4.20 -18.82
CA GLU A 281 -11.35 -4.93 -19.16
C GLU A 281 -11.13 -6.45 -19.17
N ASN A 282 -9.97 -6.89 -19.61
CA ASN A 282 -9.66 -8.31 -19.79
C ASN A 282 -8.93 -8.96 -18.60
N THR A 283 -8.38 -8.17 -17.67
CA THR A 283 -7.51 -8.69 -16.61
C THR A 283 -8.01 -8.40 -15.21
N ARG A 284 -8.88 -7.41 -15.01
CA ARG A 284 -9.35 -7.00 -13.69
C ARG A 284 -10.08 -8.15 -12.98
N GLY A 285 -9.57 -8.51 -11.80
CA GLY A 285 -10.14 -9.58 -10.97
C GLY A 285 -9.88 -11.01 -11.46
N GLN A 286 -9.13 -11.19 -12.55
CA GLN A 286 -8.78 -12.50 -13.06
C GLN A 286 -7.52 -13.08 -12.43
N SER A 287 -7.38 -14.40 -12.49
CA SER A 287 -6.15 -15.08 -12.07
C SER A 287 -5.04 -14.86 -13.10
N ASP A 288 -3.79 -14.90 -12.62
CA ASP A 288 -2.57 -14.86 -13.43
C ASP A 288 -2.56 -15.92 -14.54
N VAL A 289 -3.02 -17.13 -14.23
CA VAL A 289 -3.17 -18.25 -15.18
C VAL A 289 -4.12 -17.90 -16.32
N LEU A 290 -5.29 -17.34 -15.99
CA LEU A 290 -6.28 -17.00 -16.99
C LEU A 290 -5.79 -15.86 -17.92
N ILE A 291 -5.08 -14.87 -17.34
CA ILE A 291 -4.47 -13.79 -18.11
C ILE A 291 -3.41 -14.35 -19.06
N ALA A 292 -2.51 -15.20 -18.56
CA ALA A 292 -1.48 -15.83 -19.40
C ALA A 292 -2.09 -16.65 -20.55
N ARG A 293 -3.17 -17.41 -20.27
CA ARG A 293 -3.88 -18.17 -21.30
C ARG A 293 -4.51 -17.26 -22.37
N LYS A 294 -5.10 -16.13 -21.96
CA LYS A 294 -5.62 -15.14 -22.93
C LYS A 294 -4.54 -14.56 -23.82
N ILE A 295 -3.35 -14.27 -23.25
CA ILE A 295 -2.19 -13.81 -24.02
C ILE A 295 -1.79 -14.86 -25.06
N VAL A 296 -1.68 -16.12 -24.65
CA VAL A 296 -1.30 -17.21 -25.53
C VAL A 296 -2.35 -17.51 -26.59
N ASN A 297 -3.62 -17.50 -26.24
CA ASN A 297 -4.71 -17.70 -27.21
C ASN A 297 -4.69 -16.62 -28.28
N LYS A 298 -4.52 -15.35 -27.88
CA LYS A 298 -4.41 -14.26 -28.85
C LYS A 298 -3.16 -14.38 -29.72
N TYR A 299 -2.05 -14.82 -29.17
CA TYR A 299 -0.85 -15.16 -29.94
C TYR A 299 -1.15 -16.28 -30.97
N ASN A 300 -1.79 -17.36 -30.56
CA ASN A 300 -2.13 -18.47 -31.45
C ASN A 300 -3.08 -18.01 -32.59
N ASP A 301 -4.11 -17.21 -32.29
CA ASP A 301 -5.03 -16.64 -33.29
C ASP A 301 -4.28 -15.84 -34.38
N LEU A 302 -3.31 -14.99 -33.96
CA LEU A 302 -2.51 -14.20 -34.89
C LEU A 302 -1.54 -15.06 -35.71
N GLN A 303 -1.07 -16.17 -35.17
CA GLN A 303 -0.29 -17.18 -35.85
C GLN A 303 -1.10 -17.86 -36.96
N GLU A 304 -2.30 -18.36 -36.64
CA GLU A 304 -3.19 -19.01 -37.60
C GLU A 304 -3.58 -18.04 -38.75
N GLN A 305 -3.73 -16.77 -38.44
CA GLN A 305 -3.97 -15.71 -39.42
C GLN A 305 -2.70 -15.31 -40.20
N LYS A 306 -1.54 -15.95 -39.92
CA LYS A 306 -0.22 -15.63 -40.51
C LYS A 306 0.25 -14.17 -40.33
N VAL A 307 -0.28 -13.48 -39.31
CA VAL A 307 0.12 -12.11 -38.95
C VAL A 307 1.52 -12.09 -38.32
N ILE A 308 1.81 -13.13 -37.53
CA ILE A 308 3.12 -13.29 -36.88
C ILE A 308 3.72 -14.66 -37.20
N GLN A 309 5.05 -14.75 -37.17
CA GLN A 309 5.77 -16.01 -37.35
C GLN A 309 6.02 -16.71 -36.02
N GLY A 310 5.95 -18.04 -36.00
CA GLY A 310 6.21 -18.86 -34.81
C GLY A 310 5.52 -20.22 -34.91
N ALA A 311 5.40 -20.92 -33.80
CA ALA A 311 4.67 -22.18 -33.72
C ALA A 311 3.61 -22.09 -32.61
N THR A 312 2.43 -22.62 -32.89
CA THR A 312 1.29 -22.66 -31.95
C THR A 312 1.66 -23.30 -30.61
N ILE A 313 1.23 -22.71 -29.52
CA ILE A 313 1.40 -23.22 -28.17
C ILE A 313 0.15 -24.03 -27.81
N GLY A 314 0.28 -25.36 -27.84
CA GLY A 314 -0.82 -26.26 -27.54
C GLY A 314 -1.12 -26.38 -26.04
N GLU A 315 -2.29 -26.97 -25.75
CA GLU A 315 -2.81 -27.15 -24.38
C GLU A 315 -1.86 -27.94 -23.47
N ASP A 316 -1.14 -28.92 -23.99
CA ASP A 316 -0.17 -29.69 -23.19
C ASP A 316 1.01 -28.83 -22.72
N ASN A 317 1.46 -27.89 -23.53
CA ASN A 317 2.47 -26.91 -23.09
C ASN A 317 1.96 -26.04 -21.96
N LEU A 318 0.70 -25.61 -22.01
CA LEU A 318 0.07 -24.81 -20.96
C LEU A 318 -0.06 -25.63 -19.66
N LYS A 319 -0.60 -26.83 -19.72
CA LYS A 319 -0.79 -27.73 -18.56
C LYS A 319 0.53 -28.07 -17.87
N ASN A 320 1.53 -28.46 -18.66
CA ASN A 320 2.85 -28.87 -18.14
C ASN A 320 3.60 -27.72 -17.46
N ASN A 321 3.23 -26.46 -17.74
CA ASN A 321 3.83 -25.26 -17.14
C ASN A 321 2.91 -24.60 -16.11
N GLY A 322 1.98 -25.33 -15.51
CA GLY A 322 1.13 -24.86 -14.42
C GLY A 322 0.01 -23.90 -14.84
N LEU A 323 -0.22 -23.76 -16.14
CA LEU A 323 -1.30 -22.94 -16.70
C LEU A 323 -2.54 -23.78 -17.01
N LYS A 324 -2.94 -24.67 -16.09
CA LYS A 324 -4.16 -25.46 -16.20
C LYS A 324 -5.39 -24.57 -16.27
N ASP A 325 -6.35 -24.93 -17.13
CA ASP A 325 -7.61 -24.19 -17.22
C ASP A 325 -8.41 -24.38 -15.91
N PRO A 326 -8.72 -23.30 -15.19
CA PRO A 326 -9.48 -23.42 -13.95
C PRO A 326 -10.95 -23.84 -14.18
N THR A 327 -11.46 -23.76 -15.41
CA THR A 327 -12.83 -24.16 -15.75
C THR A 327 -12.98 -25.66 -15.99
N ILE A 328 -11.88 -26.40 -16.14
CA ILE A 328 -11.87 -27.85 -16.39
C ILE A 328 -11.79 -28.65 -15.06
N LEU A 329 -11.79 -27.99 -13.92
CA LEU A 329 -11.76 -28.62 -12.58
C LEU A 329 -13.15 -28.78 -11.96
N SER A 330 -14.18 -28.88 -12.78
CA SER A 330 -15.56 -29.26 -12.34
C SER A 330 -15.85 -30.72 -12.61
#